data_de35bafb765dab8640bf4c9cc1f0c7f8
#
_entry.id   de35bafb765dab8640bf4c9cc1f0c7f8
#
_cell.length_a   1.000
_cell.length_b   1.000
_cell.length_c   1.000
_cell.angle_alpha   90.00
_cell.angle_beta   90.00
_cell.angle_gamma   90.00
#
_symmetry.space_group_name_H-M   'P 1'
#
loop_
_entity.id
_entity.type
_entity.pdbx_description
1 polymer ?
#
loop_
_entity_poly.entity_id
_entity_poly.type
_entity_poly.pdbx_seq_one_letter_code
_entity_poly.pdbx_strand_id
1 'polypeptide(L)'
;MNNIKNIYKKVKKATVAIAVINKEEVEEPFTIIGSGFCIDSEGIIITCRHVIEAMMSKTVSQQLEKIPQEKKDNQIHILDLVTVITPYAIFYDTVSRKNELLAFPIQAKHIVAKTNSDIAGLSLWPHLAMQKGFPYLEIEEYSNISEGDEVGICGFPLGNYLYRQLGTVTSSFSKGIVSSIIPNPNVPLKHLTGFQLNITATNGNSGGPVFLLSSGKVFGVLSCAPVNPSGNIVHGIVKAEPIYNILRPNFIEDLKKGQIFGNKLRK
;
A
#
# COMPACT_ATOMS: atom_id res chain seq x y z
N MET A 1 -24.23 -14.86 -10.40
CA MET A 1 -22.87 -15.16 -9.88
C MET A 1 -21.89 -14.15 -10.47
N ASN A 2 -21.45 -13.18 -9.69
CA ASN A 2 -20.37 -12.31 -10.14
C ASN A 2 -19.12 -13.16 -10.34
N ASN A 3 -18.63 -13.18 -11.56
CA ASN A 3 -17.48 -14.00 -11.90
C ASN A 3 -16.24 -13.44 -11.17
N ILE A 4 -15.64 -14.21 -10.26
CA ILE A 4 -14.40 -13.87 -9.52
C ILE A 4 -13.34 -13.25 -10.44
N LYS A 5 -13.28 -13.71 -11.70
CA LYS A 5 -12.37 -13.14 -12.71
C LYS A 5 -12.63 -11.64 -12.98
N ASN A 6 -13.90 -11.22 -12.96
CA ASN A 6 -14.24 -9.80 -13.21
C ASN A 6 -13.94 -8.94 -11.98
N ILE A 7 -14.21 -9.47 -10.78
CA ILE A 7 -13.86 -8.81 -9.53
C ILE A 7 -12.35 -8.63 -9.46
N TYR A 8 -11.58 -9.70 -9.69
CA TYR A 8 -10.13 -9.63 -9.69
C TYR A 8 -9.59 -8.63 -10.73
N LYS A 9 -10.14 -8.60 -11.94
CA LYS A 9 -9.75 -7.60 -12.95
C LYS A 9 -9.97 -6.17 -12.46
N LYS A 10 -11.09 -5.88 -11.77
CA LYS A 10 -11.35 -4.57 -11.17
C LYS A 10 -10.33 -4.26 -10.09
N VAL A 11 -10.11 -5.18 -9.15
CA VAL A 11 -9.17 -5.03 -8.04
C VAL A 11 -7.74 -4.84 -8.55
N LYS A 12 -7.30 -5.68 -9.48
CA LYS A 12 -5.95 -5.59 -10.07
C LYS A 12 -5.65 -4.21 -10.64
N LYS A 13 -6.62 -3.57 -11.31
CA LYS A 13 -6.45 -2.24 -11.91
C LYS A 13 -6.20 -1.14 -10.87
N ALA A 14 -6.78 -1.25 -9.70
CA ALA A 14 -6.69 -0.28 -8.64
C ALA A 14 -5.59 -0.61 -7.61
N THR A 15 -4.97 -1.79 -7.71
CA THR A 15 -3.84 -2.20 -6.85
C THR A 15 -2.53 -1.71 -7.44
N VAL A 16 -1.67 -1.13 -6.60
CA VAL A 16 -0.39 -0.54 -7.00
C VAL A 16 0.78 -1.18 -6.26
N ALA A 17 1.94 -1.22 -6.90
CA ALA A 17 3.20 -1.43 -6.21
C ALA A 17 3.71 -0.10 -5.67
N ILE A 18 4.08 -0.06 -4.41
CA ILE A 18 4.82 1.06 -3.82
C ILE A 18 6.30 0.80 -4.03
N ALA A 19 6.98 1.70 -4.73
CA ALA A 19 8.34 1.49 -5.17
C ALA A 19 9.21 2.75 -5.05
N VAL A 20 10.50 2.55 -4.99
CA VAL A 20 11.51 3.60 -5.14
C VAL A 20 12.23 3.37 -6.47
N ILE A 21 12.29 4.40 -7.31
CA ILE A 21 12.97 4.33 -8.60
C ILE A 21 14.42 4.81 -8.42
N ASN A 22 15.36 3.99 -8.88
CA ASN A 22 16.74 4.37 -9.05
C ASN A 22 17.04 4.59 -10.54
N LYS A 23 17.13 5.83 -10.95
CA LYS A 23 17.32 6.20 -12.36
C LYS A 23 18.71 5.84 -12.91
N GLU A 24 19.67 5.54 -12.03
CA GLU A 24 21.05 5.23 -12.40
C GLU A 24 21.28 3.72 -12.55
N GLU A 25 20.38 2.89 -12.04
CA GLU A 25 20.46 1.42 -12.19
C GLU A 25 19.63 0.99 -13.39
N VAL A 26 20.32 0.57 -14.47
CA VAL A 26 19.68 0.13 -15.71
C VAL A 26 19.02 -1.25 -15.52
N GLU A 27 19.65 -2.15 -14.77
CA GLU A 27 19.16 -3.52 -14.56
C GLU A 27 18.02 -3.59 -13.54
N GLU A 28 18.01 -2.72 -12.51
CA GLU A 28 17.01 -2.66 -11.47
C GLU A 28 16.49 -1.23 -11.30
N PRO A 29 15.73 -0.72 -12.27
CA PRO A 29 15.31 0.69 -12.26
C PRO A 29 14.36 1.05 -11.10
N PHE A 30 13.81 0.05 -10.39
CA PHE A 30 12.96 0.27 -9.22
C PHE A 30 13.08 -0.86 -8.19
N THR A 31 12.90 -0.48 -6.93
CA THR A 31 12.77 -1.42 -5.79
C THR A 31 11.34 -1.39 -5.29
N ILE A 32 10.62 -2.50 -5.39
CA ILE A 32 9.28 -2.65 -4.83
C ILE A 32 9.40 -2.85 -3.33
N ILE A 33 8.74 -1.99 -2.56
CA ILE A 33 8.73 -2.00 -1.10
C ILE A 33 7.51 -2.74 -0.55
N GLY A 34 6.37 -2.59 -1.24
CA GLY A 34 5.10 -3.20 -0.82
C GLY A 34 4.00 -2.93 -1.82
N SER A 35 2.78 -3.10 -1.37
CA SER A 35 1.56 -2.89 -2.13
C SER A 35 0.75 -1.73 -1.59
N GLY A 36 -0.16 -1.23 -2.39
CA GLY A 36 -1.18 -0.27 -2.02
C GLY A 36 -2.39 -0.42 -2.94
N PHE A 37 -3.43 0.36 -2.69
CA PHE A 37 -4.59 0.41 -3.58
C PHE A 37 -5.27 1.78 -3.55
N CYS A 38 -5.85 2.14 -4.67
CA CYS A 38 -6.54 3.41 -4.84
C CYS A 38 -7.99 3.32 -4.34
N ILE A 39 -8.45 4.34 -3.62
CA ILE A 39 -9.79 4.41 -3.03
C ILE A 39 -10.66 5.53 -3.63
N ASP A 40 -10.10 6.39 -4.45
CA ASP A 40 -10.86 7.41 -5.18
C ASP A 40 -10.23 7.75 -6.52
N SER A 41 -10.98 8.44 -7.36
CA SER A 41 -10.53 8.84 -8.71
C SER A 41 -9.46 9.93 -8.72
N GLU A 42 -9.19 10.58 -7.59
CA GLU A 42 -8.16 11.62 -7.48
C GLU A 42 -6.77 11.07 -7.15
N GLY A 43 -6.66 9.74 -6.93
CA GLY A 43 -5.38 9.06 -6.70
C GLY A 43 -4.98 8.99 -5.24
N ILE A 44 -5.95 8.81 -4.35
CA ILE A 44 -5.67 8.51 -2.94
C ILE A 44 -5.40 7.02 -2.80
N ILE A 45 -4.19 6.70 -2.35
CA ILE A 45 -3.70 5.34 -2.13
C ILE A 45 -3.70 5.03 -0.64
N ILE A 46 -4.19 3.86 -0.30
CA ILE A 46 -4.02 3.26 1.04
C ILE A 46 -2.96 2.17 0.97
N THR A 47 -2.14 2.10 2.02
CA THR A 47 -1.08 1.11 2.21
C THR A 47 -0.82 0.90 3.70
N CYS A 48 0.22 0.12 4.05
CA CYS A 48 0.69 0.00 5.43
C CYS A 48 1.64 1.13 5.81
N ARG A 49 1.63 1.48 7.11
CA ARG A 49 2.59 2.44 7.68
C ARG A 49 4.03 1.94 7.53
N HIS A 50 4.30 0.67 7.85
CA HIS A 50 5.65 0.12 7.72
C HIS A 50 6.17 0.11 6.27
N VAL A 51 5.27 0.03 5.26
CA VAL A 51 5.64 0.17 3.84
C VAL A 51 6.11 1.60 3.55
N ILE A 52 5.43 2.61 4.10
CA ILE A 52 5.84 4.01 3.97
C ILE A 52 7.18 4.26 4.69
N GLU A 53 7.35 3.74 5.91
CA GLU A 53 8.59 3.87 6.68
C GLU A 53 9.77 3.24 5.93
N ALA A 54 9.59 2.04 5.37
CA ALA A 54 10.63 1.36 4.57
C ALA A 54 10.92 2.11 3.26
N MET A 55 9.91 2.64 2.58
CA MET A 55 10.07 3.45 1.39
C MET A 55 10.87 4.72 1.68
N MET A 56 10.54 5.43 2.76
CA MET A 56 11.24 6.65 3.18
C MET A 56 12.69 6.35 3.56
N SER A 57 12.94 5.30 4.34
CA SER A 57 14.28 4.87 4.74
C SER A 57 15.14 4.54 3.52
N LYS A 58 14.62 3.75 2.57
CA LYS A 58 15.34 3.39 1.34
C LYS A 58 15.66 4.63 0.50
N THR A 59 14.69 5.55 0.39
CA THR A 59 14.84 6.82 -0.31
C THR A 59 15.98 7.66 0.29
N VAL A 60 16.01 7.84 1.61
CA VAL A 60 17.05 8.60 2.32
C VAL A 60 18.43 7.95 2.15
N SER A 61 18.52 6.62 2.29
CA SER A 61 19.80 5.90 2.14
C SER A 61 20.41 6.10 0.75
N GLN A 62 19.62 5.97 -0.31
CA GLN A 62 20.09 6.18 -1.68
C GLN A 62 20.58 7.60 -1.94
N GLN A 63 20.02 8.59 -1.26
CA GLN A 63 20.49 9.99 -1.39
C GLN A 63 21.77 10.26 -0.62
N LEU A 64 21.87 9.72 0.59
CA LEU A 64 23.07 9.88 1.40
C LEU A 64 24.30 9.27 0.72
N GLU A 65 24.11 8.18 -0.05
CA GLU A 65 25.19 7.58 -0.84
C GLU A 65 25.71 8.52 -1.95
N LYS A 66 24.84 9.36 -2.51
CA LYS A 66 25.18 10.29 -3.61
C LYS A 66 25.81 11.62 -3.15
N ILE A 67 25.80 11.91 -1.85
CA ILE A 67 26.37 13.15 -1.32
C ILE A 67 27.86 12.96 -1.11
N PRO A 68 28.72 13.81 -1.70
CA PRO A 68 30.16 13.81 -1.42
C PRO A 68 30.44 13.94 0.07
N GLN A 69 31.44 13.20 0.56
CA GLN A 69 31.78 13.15 2.00
C GLN A 69 31.96 14.55 2.61
N GLU A 70 32.56 15.47 1.85
CA GLU A 70 32.79 16.88 2.26
C GLU A 70 31.49 17.65 2.55
N LYS A 71 30.35 17.23 2.02
CA LYS A 71 29.04 17.84 2.27
C LYS A 71 28.25 17.15 3.37
N LYS A 72 28.65 15.93 3.79
CA LYS A 72 27.97 15.18 4.87
C LYS A 72 28.19 15.81 6.26
N ASP A 73 29.27 16.57 6.41
CA ASP A 73 29.62 17.23 7.70
C ASP A 73 28.82 18.50 7.97
N ASN A 74 28.14 19.06 6.97
CA ASN A 74 27.20 20.16 7.15
C ASN A 74 25.80 19.61 7.28
N GLN A 75 25.13 19.92 8.40
CA GLN A 75 23.76 19.49 8.76
C GLN A 75 22.81 19.55 7.57
N ILE A 76 22.64 18.42 6.87
CA ILE A 76 21.65 18.28 5.80
C ILE A 76 20.32 17.98 6.48
N HIS A 77 19.35 18.88 6.35
CA HIS A 77 18.01 18.60 6.85
C HIS A 77 17.39 17.47 6.04
N ILE A 78 16.91 16.43 6.73
CA ILE A 78 16.20 15.27 6.12
C ILE A 78 15.04 15.73 5.22
N LEU A 79 14.43 16.89 5.53
CA LEU A 79 13.36 17.49 4.73
C LEU A 79 13.85 17.96 3.33
N ASP A 80 15.10 18.38 3.19
CA ASP A 80 15.65 18.78 1.89
C ASP A 80 15.96 17.57 1.02
N LEU A 81 16.27 16.43 1.63
CA LEU A 81 16.46 15.16 0.96
C LEU A 81 15.14 14.58 0.41
N VAL A 82 14.06 14.64 1.17
CA VAL A 82 12.75 14.10 0.78
C VAL A 82 12.14 14.86 -0.40
N THR A 83 12.54 16.11 -0.65
CA THR A 83 12.05 16.88 -1.81
C THR A 83 12.69 16.46 -3.15
N VAL A 84 13.80 15.75 -3.14
CA VAL A 84 14.58 15.40 -4.35
C VAL A 84 14.29 13.98 -4.85
N ILE A 85 13.84 13.06 -3.99
CA ILE A 85 13.44 11.71 -4.41
C ILE A 85 11.93 11.59 -4.35
N THR A 86 11.38 11.23 -5.48
CA THR A 86 9.95 11.00 -5.62
C THR A 86 9.69 9.51 -5.59
N PRO A 87 9.11 8.97 -4.51
CA PRO A 87 8.63 7.59 -4.53
C PRO A 87 7.48 7.45 -5.52
N TYR A 88 7.27 6.25 -6.02
CA TYR A 88 6.31 5.98 -7.09
C TYR A 88 5.27 4.94 -6.68
N ALA A 89 4.03 5.16 -7.13
CA ALA A 89 3.02 4.13 -7.22
C ALA A 89 2.97 3.61 -8.66
N ILE A 90 3.13 2.31 -8.84
CA ILE A 90 3.17 1.67 -10.16
C ILE A 90 1.84 0.95 -10.38
N PHE A 91 1.09 1.42 -11.35
CA PHE A 91 -0.14 0.79 -11.82
C PHE A 91 0.15 -0.12 -13.01
N TYR A 92 -0.66 -1.16 -13.13
CA TYR A 92 -0.69 -1.98 -14.33
C TYR A 92 -1.50 -1.27 -15.42
N ASP A 93 -0.88 -0.93 -16.55
CA ASP A 93 -1.64 -0.38 -17.67
C ASP A 93 -2.47 -1.46 -18.35
N THR A 94 -3.77 -1.28 -18.27
CA THR A 94 -4.74 -2.15 -18.96
C THR A 94 -5.35 -1.46 -20.18
N VAL A 95 -5.00 -0.20 -20.44
CA VAL A 95 -5.62 0.63 -21.48
C VAL A 95 -4.96 0.38 -22.84
N SER A 96 -3.64 0.26 -22.87
CA SER A 96 -2.87 0.13 -24.12
C SER A 96 -2.82 -1.28 -24.70
N ARG A 97 -3.31 -2.31 -23.99
CA ARG A 97 -3.15 -3.75 -24.30
C ARG A 97 -1.67 -4.23 -24.35
N LYS A 98 -0.72 -3.39 -23.99
CA LYS A 98 0.71 -3.68 -24.08
C LYS A 98 1.34 -4.15 -22.78
N ASN A 99 0.55 -4.36 -21.71
CA ASN A 99 1.06 -4.68 -20.37
C ASN A 99 2.13 -3.69 -19.88
N GLU A 100 1.96 -2.42 -20.21
CA GLU A 100 2.86 -1.36 -19.76
C GLU A 100 2.64 -1.06 -18.27
N LEU A 101 3.70 -0.64 -17.60
CA LEU A 101 3.64 -0.18 -16.22
C LEU A 101 3.62 1.34 -16.21
N LEU A 102 2.63 1.91 -15.54
CA LEU A 102 2.52 3.36 -15.36
C LEU A 102 2.99 3.72 -13.96
N ALA A 103 4.09 4.45 -13.87
CA ALA A 103 4.66 4.91 -12.61
C ALA A 103 4.25 6.37 -12.34
N PHE A 104 3.57 6.60 -11.23
CA PHE A 104 3.12 7.91 -10.79
C PHE A 104 3.87 8.36 -9.55
N PRO A 105 4.42 9.58 -9.53
CA PRO A 105 5.11 10.09 -8.36
C PRO A 105 4.14 10.30 -7.19
N ILE A 106 4.59 9.95 -6.00
CA ILE A 106 3.88 10.13 -4.74
C ILE A 106 4.19 11.53 -4.21
N GLN A 107 3.17 12.26 -3.79
CA GLN A 107 3.35 13.55 -3.15
C GLN A 107 3.78 13.35 -1.69
N ALA A 108 5.08 13.51 -1.41
CA ALA A 108 5.63 13.31 -0.06
C ALA A 108 4.97 14.19 1.02
N LYS A 109 4.46 15.36 0.65
CA LYS A 109 3.74 16.27 1.56
C LYS A 109 2.37 15.74 1.98
N HIS A 110 1.83 14.78 1.25
CA HIS A 110 0.48 14.26 1.42
C HIS A 110 0.52 12.79 1.84
N ILE A 111 1.39 12.47 2.81
CA ILE A 111 1.46 11.15 3.44
C ILE A 111 0.90 11.26 4.86
N VAL A 112 -0.05 10.40 5.17
CA VAL A 112 -0.65 10.30 6.50
C VAL A 112 -0.48 8.90 7.02
N ALA A 113 0.20 8.76 8.16
CA ALA A 113 0.29 7.49 8.87
C ALA A 113 -0.30 7.62 10.27
N LYS A 114 -1.00 6.59 10.70
CA LYS A 114 -1.62 6.56 12.03
C LYS A 114 -0.65 5.95 13.05
N THR A 115 -0.47 6.58 14.21
CA THR A 115 0.49 6.12 15.23
C THR A 115 0.11 4.80 15.89
N ASN A 116 -1.19 4.49 15.98
CA ASN A 116 -1.71 3.32 16.70
C ASN A 116 -2.25 2.23 15.75
N SER A 117 -1.91 2.28 14.48
CA SER A 117 -2.38 1.34 13.46
C SER A 117 -1.34 1.27 12.35
N ASP A 118 -1.22 0.11 11.73
CA ASP A 118 -0.29 -0.09 10.61
C ASP A 118 -0.92 0.32 9.27
N ILE A 119 -1.65 1.43 9.24
CA ILE A 119 -2.25 1.98 8.02
C ILE A 119 -1.68 3.36 7.72
N ALA A 120 -1.46 3.62 6.44
CA ALA A 120 -1.09 4.92 5.91
C ALA A 120 -1.88 5.23 4.64
N GLY A 121 -2.07 6.51 4.38
CA GLY A 121 -2.60 7.03 3.14
C GLY A 121 -1.61 7.97 2.48
N LEU A 122 -1.63 8.03 1.18
CA LEU A 122 -0.83 8.94 0.38
C LEU A 122 -1.61 9.41 -0.84
N SER A 123 -1.20 10.52 -1.42
CA SER A 123 -1.82 11.09 -2.61
C SER A 123 -0.82 11.14 -3.76
N LEU A 124 -1.31 10.87 -4.96
CA LEU A 124 -0.53 10.94 -6.19
C LEU A 124 -0.58 12.34 -6.80
N TRP A 125 0.42 12.67 -7.62
CA TRP A 125 0.36 13.85 -8.45
C TRP A 125 -0.70 13.67 -9.54
N PRO A 126 -1.54 14.69 -9.83
CA PRO A 126 -2.39 14.69 -11.00
C PRO A 126 -1.56 14.44 -12.26
N HIS A 127 -2.03 13.54 -13.14
CA HIS A 127 -1.29 13.19 -14.34
C HIS A 127 -2.20 13.17 -15.56
N LEU A 128 -1.70 13.68 -16.68
CA LEU A 128 -2.46 13.76 -17.94
C LEU A 128 -2.95 12.39 -18.45
N ALA A 129 -2.19 11.32 -18.21
CA ALA A 129 -2.59 9.96 -18.58
C ALA A 129 -3.85 9.47 -17.84
N MET A 130 -4.22 10.11 -16.73
CA MET A 130 -5.38 9.77 -15.90
C MET A 130 -6.48 10.84 -15.94
N GLN A 131 -6.71 11.45 -17.09
CA GLN A 131 -7.78 12.48 -17.28
C GLN A 131 -9.17 11.98 -16.89
N LYS A 132 -9.42 10.67 -16.98
CA LYS A 132 -10.67 10.02 -16.54
C LYS A 132 -10.68 9.62 -15.06
N GLY A 133 -9.64 10.00 -14.31
CA GLY A 133 -9.40 9.58 -12.93
C GLY A 133 -8.67 8.24 -12.82
N PHE A 134 -8.13 7.98 -11.62
CA PHE A 134 -7.49 6.71 -11.29
C PHE A 134 -8.53 5.60 -11.09
N PRO A 135 -8.23 4.36 -11.49
CA PRO A 135 -9.06 3.22 -11.11
C PRO A 135 -9.04 3.06 -9.60
N TYR A 136 -10.19 2.86 -8.97
CA TYR A 136 -10.32 2.80 -7.52
C TYR A 136 -11.26 1.69 -7.07
N LEU A 137 -11.18 1.34 -5.77
CA LEU A 137 -12.00 0.34 -5.11
C LEU A 137 -12.98 1.01 -4.16
N GLU A 138 -14.21 0.53 -4.16
CA GLU A 138 -15.21 0.89 -3.17
C GLU A 138 -14.90 0.24 -1.83
N ILE A 139 -15.23 0.94 -0.75
CA ILE A 139 -15.01 0.46 0.60
C ILE A 139 -16.29 -0.22 1.10
N GLU A 140 -16.13 -1.37 1.77
CA GLU A 140 -17.20 -2.05 2.48
C GLU A 140 -17.25 -1.60 3.94
N GLU A 141 -18.43 -1.51 4.49
CA GLU A 141 -18.60 -1.27 5.91
C GLU A 141 -18.21 -2.53 6.70
N TYR A 142 -17.45 -2.37 7.78
CA TYR A 142 -16.97 -3.49 8.60
C TYR A 142 -18.10 -4.28 9.25
N SER A 143 -19.26 -3.65 9.51
CA SER A 143 -20.48 -4.31 10.04
C SER A 143 -21.06 -5.39 9.12
N ASN A 144 -20.68 -5.35 7.84
CA ASN A 144 -21.12 -6.33 6.84
C ASN A 144 -20.14 -7.51 6.71
N ILE A 145 -19.08 -7.53 7.52
CA ILE A 145 -18.08 -8.59 7.47
C ILE A 145 -18.35 -9.61 8.57
N SER A 146 -18.36 -10.87 8.19
CA SER A 146 -18.57 -12.00 9.08
C SER A 146 -17.44 -13.03 8.98
N GLU A 147 -17.22 -13.77 10.06
CA GLU A 147 -16.35 -14.94 10.03
C GLU A 147 -16.94 -15.98 9.04
N GLY A 148 -16.06 -16.54 8.22
CA GLY A 148 -16.44 -17.43 7.12
C GLY A 148 -16.63 -16.73 5.77
N ASP A 149 -16.69 -15.40 5.71
CA ASP A 149 -16.78 -14.68 4.44
C ASP A 149 -15.61 -15.02 3.53
N GLU A 150 -15.89 -15.29 2.26
CA GLU A 150 -14.87 -15.49 1.24
C GLU A 150 -14.22 -14.18 0.86
N VAL A 151 -12.89 -14.13 0.96
CA VAL A 151 -12.09 -12.92 0.73
C VAL A 151 -10.99 -13.17 -0.28
N GLY A 152 -10.57 -12.08 -0.91
CA GLY A 152 -9.39 -12.03 -1.77
C GLY A 152 -8.40 -11.00 -1.28
N ILE A 153 -7.12 -11.22 -1.60
CA ILE A 153 -6.06 -10.24 -1.50
C ILE A 153 -5.42 -10.06 -2.88
N CYS A 154 -4.92 -8.86 -3.14
CA CYS A 154 -4.13 -8.54 -4.31
C CYS A 154 -2.90 -7.75 -3.90
N GLY A 155 -1.74 -8.05 -4.49
CA GLY A 155 -0.50 -7.35 -4.16
C GLY A 155 0.65 -7.81 -5.05
N PHE A 156 1.87 -7.40 -4.69
CA PHE A 156 3.09 -7.66 -5.44
C PHE A 156 4.08 -8.52 -4.63
N PRO A 157 3.71 -9.78 -4.34
CA PRO A 157 4.57 -10.68 -3.57
C PRO A 157 5.89 -10.91 -4.32
N LEU A 158 7.00 -10.82 -3.58
CA LEU A 158 8.34 -11.03 -4.13
C LEU A 158 8.63 -10.18 -5.39
N GLY A 159 8.04 -8.96 -5.47
CA GLY A 159 8.01 -8.15 -6.69
C GLY A 159 9.39 -7.92 -7.33
N ASN A 160 10.43 -7.64 -6.52
CA ASN A 160 11.79 -7.47 -7.03
C ASN A 160 12.37 -8.76 -7.58
N TYR A 161 12.16 -9.89 -6.89
CA TYR A 161 12.63 -11.18 -7.35
C TYR A 161 11.96 -11.58 -8.68
N LEU A 162 10.65 -11.42 -8.77
CA LEU A 162 9.91 -11.73 -10.00
C LEU A 162 10.30 -10.80 -11.15
N TYR A 163 10.56 -9.52 -10.86
CA TYR A 163 11.06 -8.60 -11.87
C TYR A 163 12.40 -9.06 -12.46
N ARG A 164 13.36 -9.43 -11.60
CA ARG A 164 14.66 -9.98 -12.06
C ARG A 164 14.52 -11.22 -12.92
N GLN A 165 13.59 -12.12 -12.58
CA GLN A 165 13.39 -13.38 -13.29
C GLN A 165 12.57 -13.24 -14.57
N LEU A 166 11.58 -12.36 -14.59
CA LEU A 166 10.56 -12.28 -15.64
C LEU A 166 10.62 -10.98 -16.45
N GLY A 167 11.43 -10.00 -16.05
CA GLY A 167 11.51 -8.69 -16.68
C GLY A 167 10.21 -7.87 -16.56
N THR A 168 9.29 -8.28 -15.67
CA THR A 168 8.00 -7.58 -15.50
C THR A 168 7.53 -7.60 -14.06
N VAL A 169 6.76 -6.55 -13.68
CA VAL A 169 6.06 -6.49 -12.41
C VAL A 169 4.65 -6.97 -12.60
N THR A 170 4.21 -7.93 -11.82
CA THR A 170 2.83 -8.42 -11.88
C THR A 170 2.27 -8.60 -10.49
N SER A 171 1.00 -8.20 -10.31
CA SER A 171 0.28 -8.47 -9.08
C SER A 171 -0.21 -9.90 -9.04
N SER A 172 -0.25 -10.47 -7.85
CA SER A 172 -0.81 -11.79 -7.58
C SER A 172 -2.13 -11.69 -6.84
N PHE A 173 -2.97 -12.69 -7.03
CA PHE A 173 -4.23 -12.87 -6.34
C PHE A 173 -4.18 -14.14 -5.49
N SER A 174 -4.60 -14.01 -4.24
CA SER A 174 -4.89 -15.17 -3.37
C SER A 174 -6.31 -15.05 -2.82
N LYS A 175 -6.94 -16.19 -2.53
CA LYS A 175 -8.25 -16.24 -1.90
C LYS A 175 -8.24 -17.07 -0.62
N GLY A 176 -9.11 -16.72 0.29
CA GLY A 176 -9.28 -17.38 1.57
C GLY A 176 -10.59 -16.97 2.24
N ILE A 177 -10.60 -17.01 3.55
CA ILE A 177 -11.76 -16.63 4.37
C ILE A 177 -11.34 -15.71 5.52
N VAL A 178 -12.31 -14.96 6.04
CA VAL A 178 -12.18 -14.33 7.38
C VAL A 178 -12.27 -15.45 8.40
N SER A 179 -11.18 -15.73 9.10
CA SER A 179 -11.13 -16.78 10.12
C SER A 179 -11.45 -16.26 11.53
N SER A 180 -11.25 -14.96 11.77
CA SER A 180 -11.67 -14.33 13.03
C SER A 180 -11.79 -12.82 12.87
N ILE A 181 -12.74 -12.25 13.59
CA ILE A 181 -12.91 -10.80 13.78
C ILE A 181 -12.35 -10.46 15.16
N ILE A 182 -11.30 -9.62 15.20
CA ILE A 182 -10.58 -9.32 16.44
C ILE A 182 -11.13 -8.01 17.02
N PRO A 183 -11.95 -8.06 18.09
CA PRO A 183 -12.48 -6.87 18.73
C PRO A 183 -11.37 -6.08 19.44
N ASN A 184 -11.58 -4.78 19.59
CA ASN A 184 -10.71 -3.96 20.43
C ASN A 184 -11.24 -4.00 21.88
N PRO A 185 -10.51 -4.58 22.84
CA PRO A 185 -10.98 -4.75 24.22
C PRO A 185 -11.19 -3.42 24.97
N ASN A 186 -10.59 -2.33 24.48
CA ASN A 186 -10.58 -1.03 25.15
C ASN A 186 -11.61 -0.04 24.60
N VAL A 187 -12.41 -0.42 23.61
CA VAL A 187 -13.35 0.48 22.92
C VAL A 187 -14.65 -0.27 22.60
N PRO A 188 -15.81 0.38 22.67
CA PRO A 188 -17.08 -0.25 22.27
C PRO A 188 -17.00 -0.83 20.86
N LEU A 189 -17.79 -1.84 20.57
CA LEU A 189 -17.87 -2.69 19.34
C LEU A 189 -17.68 -1.99 17.97
N LYS A 190 -17.57 -0.68 17.94
CA LYS A 190 -17.32 0.12 16.73
C LYS A 190 -15.86 0.14 16.27
N HIS A 191 -14.92 -0.40 17.04
CA HIS A 191 -13.50 -0.34 16.71
C HIS A 191 -12.88 -1.74 16.80
N LEU A 192 -12.71 -2.34 15.65
CA LEU A 192 -11.99 -3.60 15.54
C LEU A 192 -10.48 -3.36 15.62
N THR A 193 -9.76 -4.28 16.26
CA THR A 193 -8.30 -4.32 16.22
C THR A 193 -7.81 -4.87 14.89
N GLY A 194 -8.56 -5.79 14.28
CA GLY A 194 -8.19 -6.38 13.01
C GLY A 194 -9.08 -7.55 12.59
N PHE A 195 -8.73 -8.09 11.45
CA PHE A 195 -9.26 -9.35 10.95
C PHE A 195 -8.12 -10.37 10.86
N GLN A 196 -8.39 -11.60 11.27
CA GLN A 196 -7.53 -12.73 10.97
C GLN A 196 -8.07 -13.42 9.72
N LEU A 197 -7.18 -13.68 8.77
CA LEU A 197 -7.51 -14.32 7.51
C LEU A 197 -6.81 -15.66 7.40
N ASN A 198 -7.48 -16.68 6.92
CA ASN A 198 -6.86 -17.91 6.46
C ASN A 198 -6.58 -17.77 4.96
N ILE A 199 -5.42 -17.24 4.63
CA ILE A 199 -5.02 -16.92 3.26
C ILE A 199 -3.50 -16.98 3.13
N THR A 200 -2.99 -17.31 1.94
CA THR A 200 -1.56 -17.27 1.68
C THR A 200 -1.13 -15.84 1.32
N ALA A 201 -0.19 -15.30 2.09
CA ALA A 201 0.46 -14.03 1.84
C ALA A 201 1.96 -14.13 2.09
N THR A 202 2.74 -13.31 1.40
CA THR A 202 4.20 -13.24 1.51
C THR A 202 4.66 -11.78 1.50
N ASN A 203 5.97 -11.56 1.70
CA ASN A 203 6.57 -10.24 1.62
C ASN A 203 6.24 -9.57 0.28
N GLY A 204 5.87 -8.30 0.33
CA GLY A 204 5.42 -7.52 -0.81
C GLY A 204 3.90 -7.43 -0.95
N ASN A 205 3.13 -8.32 -0.31
CA ASN A 205 1.67 -8.19 -0.24
C ASN A 205 1.20 -7.12 0.77
N SER A 206 2.06 -6.73 1.73
CA SER A 206 1.75 -5.73 2.75
C SER A 206 1.27 -4.42 2.11
N GLY A 207 0.18 -3.88 2.62
CA GLY A 207 -0.49 -2.70 2.09
C GLY A 207 -1.52 -2.99 0.99
N GLY A 208 -1.59 -4.21 0.49
CA GLY A 208 -2.58 -4.61 -0.51
C GLY A 208 -4.01 -4.67 0.02
N PRO A 209 -5.03 -4.57 -0.86
CA PRO A 209 -6.43 -4.63 -0.47
C PRO A 209 -6.84 -6.02 -0.01
N VAL A 210 -7.66 -6.05 1.05
CA VAL A 210 -8.44 -7.22 1.46
C VAL A 210 -9.90 -6.94 1.11
N PHE A 211 -10.50 -7.75 0.27
CA PHE A 211 -11.81 -7.49 -0.31
C PHE A 211 -12.72 -8.72 -0.30
N LEU A 212 -14.03 -8.48 -0.24
CA LEU A 212 -15.03 -9.54 -0.36
C LEU A 212 -15.08 -10.09 -1.79
N LEU A 213 -15.10 -11.42 -1.94
CA LEU A 213 -15.27 -12.06 -3.26
C LEU A 213 -16.70 -11.94 -3.79
N SER A 214 -17.67 -11.62 -2.94
CA SER A 214 -19.07 -11.40 -3.33
C SER A 214 -19.27 -10.05 -4.03
N SER A 215 -18.61 -8.98 -3.58
CA SER A 215 -18.83 -7.60 -4.06
C SER A 215 -17.60 -6.96 -4.72
N GLY A 216 -16.40 -7.39 -4.36
CA GLY A 216 -15.14 -6.74 -4.73
C GLY A 216 -14.85 -5.47 -3.93
N LYS A 217 -15.64 -5.15 -2.90
CA LYS A 217 -15.42 -4.02 -2.02
C LYS A 217 -14.36 -4.34 -0.97
N VAL A 218 -13.53 -3.35 -0.66
CA VAL A 218 -12.40 -3.47 0.27
C VAL A 218 -12.84 -3.14 1.69
N PHE A 219 -12.50 -3.99 2.64
CA PHE A 219 -12.77 -3.76 4.05
C PHE A 219 -11.50 -3.69 4.92
N GLY A 220 -10.36 -4.13 4.38
CA GLY A 220 -9.11 -4.19 5.12
C GLY A 220 -7.87 -3.95 4.28
N VAL A 221 -6.78 -3.67 4.98
CA VAL A 221 -5.43 -3.51 4.45
C VAL A 221 -4.60 -4.67 4.96
N LEU A 222 -4.01 -5.44 4.07
CA LEU A 222 -3.15 -6.56 4.45
C LEU A 222 -1.91 -6.03 5.16
N SER A 223 -1.74 -6.37 6.45
CA SER A 223 -0.67 -5.82 7.26
C SER A 223 0.51 -6.77 7.37
N CYS A 224 0.33 -7.92 7.99
CA CYS A 224 1.43 -8.85 8.22
C CYS A 224 0.97 -10.31 8.26
N ALA A 225 1.89 -11.21 7.91
CA ALA A 225 1.84 -12.60 8.32
C ALA A 225 2.63 -12.72 9.64
N PRO A 226 2.09 -13.37 10.69
CA PRO A 226 2.82 -13.56 11.92
C PRO A 226 4.06 -14.43 11.67
N VAL A 227 5.12 -14.13 12.41
CA VAL A 227 6.32 -14.95 12.44
C VAL A 227 6.37 -15.75 13.75
N ASN A 228 6.82 -16.97 13.68
CA ASN A 228 7.05 -17.79 14.88
C ASN A 228 8.32 -17.31 15.63
N PRO A 229 8.58 -17.79 16.84
CA PRO A 229 9.77 -17.42 17.60
C PRO A 229 11.11 -17.67 16.88
N SER A 230 11.13 -18.56 15.88
CA SER A 230 12.30 -18.83 15.03
C SER A 230 12.40 -17.90 13.81
N GLY A 231 11.52 -16.90 13.69
CA GLY A 231 11.52 -15.93 12.58
C GLY A 231 10.88 -16.43 11.27
N ASN A 232 10.27 -17.62 11.27
CA ASN A 232 9.61 -18.14 10.08
C ASN A 232 8.16 -17.65 9.97
N ILE A 233 7.73 -17.32 8.74
CA ILE A 233 6.34 -16.94 8.45
C ILE A 233 5.40 -18.11 8.79
N VAL A 234 4.36 -17.82 9.58
CA VAL A 234 3.26 -18.75 9.84
C VAL A 234 2.27 -18.64 8.69
N HIS A 235 2.25 -19.65 7.83
CA HIS A 235 1.33 -19.69 6.69
C HIS A 235 -0.12 -19.90 7.12
N GLY A 236 -1.05 -19.33 6.38
CA GLY A 236 -2.48 -19.48 6.61
C GLY A 236 -3.05 -18.62 7.73
N ILE A 237 -2.23 -17.80 8.39
CA ILE A 237 -2.68 -16.81 9.38
C ILE A 237 -2.13 -15.46 8.97
N VAL A 238 -3.01 -14.55 8.58
CA VAL A 238 -2.61 -13.21 8.14
C VAL A 238 -3.50 -12.19 8.82
N LYS A 239 -2.91 -11.10 9.30
CA LYS A 239 -3.66 -9.98 9.87
C LYS A 239 -3.98 -8.95 8.79
N ALA A 240 -5.23 -8.49 8.81
CA ALA A 240 -5.65 -7.31 8.07
C ALA A 240 -6.11 -6.21 9.04
N GLU A 241 -5.65 -4.99 8.80
CA GLU A 241 -6.12 -3.80 9.51
C GLU A 241 -7.44 -3.33 8.92
N PRO A 242 -8.45 -2.98 9.75
CA PRO A 242 -9.70 -2.42 9.24
C PRO A 242 -9.47 -1.06 8.57
N ILE A 243 -9.86 -0.95 7.30
CA ILE A 243 -9.69 0.30 6.55
C ILE A 243 -10.45 1.46 7.21
N TYR A 244 -11.58 1.18 7.84
CA TYR A 244 -12.40 2.14 8.56
C TYR A 244 -11.63 2.91 9.64
N ASN A 245 -10.60 2.31 10.23
CA ASN A 245 -9.77 2.96 11.25
C ASN A 245 -9.02 4.20 10.73
N ILE A 246 -8.82 4.33 9.44
CA ILE A 246 -8.17 5.49 8.82
C ILE A 246 -9.17 6.48 8.24
N LEU A 247 -10.36 6.02 7.85
CA LEU A 247 -11.40 6.86 7.23
C LEU A 247 -12.14 7.67 8.31
N ARG A 248 -11.46 8.67 8.88
CA ARG A 248 -12.12 9.70 9.68
C ARG A 248 -12.84 10.69 8.77
N PRO A 249 -13.86 11.42 9.26
CA PRO A 249 -14.60 12.40 8.45
C PRO A 249 -13.72 13.36 7.63
N ASN A 250 -12.51 13.68 8.11
CA ASN A 250 -11.62 14.64 7.47
C ASN A 250 -10.36 14.00 6.84
N PHE A 251 -10.21 12.67 6.85
CA PHE A 251 -8.99 12.02 6.39
C PHE A 251 -8.62 12.38 4.95
N ILE A 252 -9.58 12.32 4.04
CA ILE A 252 -9.38 12.67 2.62
C ILE A 252 -9.05 14.16 2.48
N GLU A 253 -9.73 15.02 3.23
CA GLU A 253 -9.43 16.46 3.24
C GLU A 253 -8.04 16.75 3.83
N ASP A 254 -7.66 16.07 4.88
CA ASP A 254 -6.36 16.22 5.52
C ASP A 254 -5.24 15.77 4.58
N LEU A 255 -5.44 14.67 3.83
CA LEU A 255 -4.53 14.25 2.76
C LEU A 255 -4.42 15.29 1.66
N LYS A 256 -5.54 15.87 1.21
CA LYS A 256 -5.55 16.91 0.18
C LYS A 256 -4.90 18.22 0.64
N LYS A 257 -5.01 18.56 1.92
CA LYS A 257 -4.43 19.79 2.50
C LYS A 257 -2.95 19.67 2.87
N GLY A 258 -2.37 18.47 2.87
CA GLY A 258 -0.96 18.25 3.20
C GLY A 258 -0.56 18.58 4.64
N GLN A 259 -1.50 18.52 5.59
CA GLN A 259 -1.30 19.10 6.93
C GLN A 259 -0.73 18.17 8.01
N ILE A 260 -0.56 16.86 7.77
CA ILE A 260 -0.46 15.92 8.91
C ILE A 260 0.95 15.51 9.30
N PHE A 261 1.95 15.59 8.42
CA PHE A 261 3.33 15.23 8.80
C PHE A 261 4.20 16.41 9.28
N GLY A 262 3.77 17.67 9.08
CA GLY A 262 4.58 18.85 9.40
C GLY A 262 4.75 19.18 10.88
N ASN A 263 3.90 18.67 11.77
CA ASN A 263 3.85 19.17 13.16
C ASN A 263 4.48 18.26 14.23
N LYS A 264 4.93 17.05 13.93
CA LYS A 264 5.54 16.13 14.92
C LYS A 264 7.05 15.90 14.75
N LEU A 265 7.65 16.36 13.66
CA LEU A 265 9.12 16.34 13.49
C LEU A 265 9.81 17.63 14.00
N ARG A 266 9.06 18.55 14.64
CA ARG A 266 9.58 19.80 15.24
C ARG A 266 9.70 19.74 16.77
N LYS A 267 9.74 18.56 17.37
CA LYS A 267 10.11 18.44 18.80
C LYS A 267 11.21 17.42 18.97
#